data_8b9c1167c2ff88a2528aa8904383b9f2
#
_entry.id   8b9c1167c2ff88a2528aa8904383b9f2
#
_cell.length_a   1.000
_cell.length_b   1.000
_cell.length_c   1.000
_cell.angle_alpha   90.00
_cell.angle_beta   90.00
_cell.angle_gamma   90.00
#
_symmetry.space_group_name_H-M   'P 1'
#
loop_
_entity.id
_entity.type
_entity.pdbx_description
1 polymer ?
#
loop_
_entity_poly.entity_id
_entity_poly.type
_entity_poly.pdbx_seq_one_letter_code
_entity_poly.pdbx_strand_id
1 'polypeptide(L)'
;MKTKRILYGSILFLGLLSGTACSDKLDADLKAAINANSMWKDESDAQAAVTGAYVRMRSTFATAYIFWGEYRTGYWGAGLETNATYSTAFLNQLNSTHAHANWNNLYTTINDCNLILKHLPEISFSTVEKKNEYLAQAYFIRAFCYYWIARIWGDAPVLTAGFESPNQEDLYPSRQPVQAVFQLVKEDLDRAEELMPATATKAQYGNLDAIRLLKTDYYLWMAKRQNGGAAALNMAKQCVDKVLTGKHALMQKFPDIFATELNPEVIFCWRLTQDEFTGGYPADFLVPIQYVSPGLVENPIKVGSHQQWIFLTNSYKAFLTENTADTRAKVSFDTAFDKGKNLTFQWINKYAGKWENATRIFDADLIVYRYADALLFSAEIENALGNGQTAIQQLNKIAKRAYGTDNFYAAGLPTNDINTAILSERKREFVAEGKLWWDLIRLGVVFNEVESLKNQQSKTNILLWPVHDSSINTNPNIKQTEGYN
;
A
#
# COMPACT_ATOMS: atom_id res chain seq x y z
N MET A 1 50.34 69.87 6.91
CA MET A 1 50.19 69.40 5.50
C MET A 1 50.79 68.01 5.21
N LYS A 2 51.36 67.27 6.17
CA LYS A 2 51.97 65.95 5.92
C LYS A 2 50.97 64.75 6.17
N THR A 3 49.90 64.93 6.90
CA THR A 3 48.94 63.86 7.26
C THR A 3 47.86 63.58 6.18
N LYS A 4 47.55 64.51 5.29
CA LYS A 4 46.59 64.30 4.20
C LYS A 4 47.11 63.48 3.00
N ARG A 5 48.46 63.49 2.78
CA ARG A 5 49.05 62.70 1.68
C ARG A 5 49.18 61.20 1.95
N ILE A 6 49.21 60.78 3.21
CA ILE A 6 49.25 59.37 3.60
C ILE A 6 47.87 58.73 3.45
N LEU A 7 46.83 59.52 3.68
CA LEU A 7 45.44 58.98 3.58
C LEU A 7 44.99 58.65 2.14
N TYR A 8 45.48 59.45 1.15
CA TYR A 8 45.19 59.22 -0.27
C TYR A 8 46.00 58.05 -0.86
N GLY A 9 47.20 57.78 -0.37
CA GLY A 9 48.01 56.63 -0.76
C GLY A 9 47.40 55.28 -0.27
N SER A 10 46.86 55.28 0.93
CA SER A 10 46.22 54.08 1.52
C SER A 10 44.89 53.72 0.87
N ILE A 11 44.13 54.71 0.41
CA ILE A 11 42.81 54.42 -0.30
C ILE A 11 43.09 53.96 -1.73
N LEU A 12 44.12 54.38 -2.39
CA LEU A 12 44.48 53.92 -3.74
C LEU A 12 45.05 52.48 -3.72
N PHE A 13 45.74 52.08 -2.64
CA PHE A 13 46.31 50.74 -2.49
C PHE A 13 45.23 49.71 -2.10
N LEU A 14 44.17 50.16 -1.40
CA LEU A 14 43.02 49.29 -1.08
C LEU A 14 42.08 49.05 -2.28
N GLY A 15 42.04 49.95 -3.26
CA GLY A 15 41.24 49.84 -4.48
C GLY A 15 41.81 48.89 -5.53
N LEU A 16 43.09 48.53 -5.45
CA LEU A 16 43.82 47.69 -6.41
C LEU A 16 43.80 46.18 -5.96
N LEU A 17 43.37 45.89 -4.74
CA LEU A 17 43.26 44.50 -4.21
C LEU A 17 41.89 43.87 -4.41
N SER A 18 40.90 44.58 -4.95
CA SER A 18 39.55 44.09 -5.16
C SER A 18 39.27 43.53 -6.58
N GLY A 19 40.30 43.39 -7.41
CA GLY A 19 40.16 43.00 -8.83
C GLY A 19 40.49 41.57 -9.20
N THR A 20 40.80 40.68 -8.26
CA THR A 20 41.03 39.28 -8.54
C THR A 20 40.10 38.39 -7.67
N ALA A 21 38.82 38.58 -7.82
CA ALA A 21 37.88 37.54 -7.43
C ALA A 21 37.95 36.43 -8.51
N CYS A 22 38.54 35.32 -8.14
CA CYS A 22 38.62 34.13 -8.99
C CYS A 22 37.21 33.70 -9.39
N SER A 23 36.82 33.97 -10.63
CA SER A 23 35.63 33.41 -11.28
C SER A 23 35.72 31.88 -11.46
N ASP A 24 36.93 31.32 -11.45
CA ASP A 24 37.18 29.89 -11.69
C ASP A 24 36.89 28.97 -10.50
N LYS A 25 36.47 29.49 -9.33
CA LYS A 25 36.08 28.65 -8.18
C LYS A 25 34.57 28.53 -7.96
N LEU A 26 33.77 29.22 -8.77
CA LEU A 26 32.30 29.09 -8.75
C LEU A 26 31.79 27.99 -9.69
N ASP A 27 32.59 27.50 -10.61
CA ASP A 27 32.40 26.27 -11.34
C ASP A 27 33.07 25.10 -10.59
N ALA A 28 32.73 24.93 -9.32
CA ALA A 28 32.94 23.63 -8.68
C ALA A 28 32.06 22.66 -9.41
N ASP A 29 32.64 21.85 -10.30
CA ASP A 29 32.00 20.62 -10.77
C ASP A 29 31.39 19.97 -9.54
N LEU A 30 30.05 19.90 -9.48
CA LEU A 30 29.32 19.17 -8.47
C LEU A 30 29.59 17.68 -8.71
N LYS A 31 30.83 17.23 -8.43
CA LYS A 31 31.25 15.82 -8.56
C LYS A 31 30.46 14.88 -7.66
N ALA A 32 29.62 15.42 -6.77
CA ALA A 32 28.73 14.67 -5.89
C ALA A 32 27.23 14.79 -6.26
N ALA A 33 26.84 15.62 -7.24
CA ALA A 33 25.47 15.67 -7.72
C ALA A 33 25.30 14.61 -8.81
N ILE A 34 24.52 13.57 -8.52
CA ILE A 34 24.01 12.66 -9.53
C ILE A 34 23.10 13.50 -10.45
N ASN A 35 23.56 13.79 -11.65
CA ASN A 35 22.75 14.42 -12.70
C ASN A 35 22.25 13.37 -13.70
N ALA A 36 21.25 13.72 -14.51
CA ALA A 36 20.67 12.79 -15.48
C ALA A 36 21.73 12.16 -16.41
N ASN A 37 22.80 12.88 -16.76
CA ASN A 37 23.89 12.39 -17.62
C ASN A 37 24.84 11.42 -16.89
N SER A 38 24.83 11.37 -15.56
CA SER A 38 25.70 10.49 -14.75
C SER A 38 25.01 9.25 -14.21
N MET A 39 23.68 9.18 -14.25
CA MET A 39 22.88 8.13 -13.60
C MET A 39 22.61 6.93 -14.50
N TRP A 40 22.48 7.03 -15.78
CA TRP A 40 21.97 5.96 -16.65
C TRP A 40 23.10 5.34 -17.52
N LYS A 41 24.14 4.78 -16.89
CA LYS A 41 25.34 4.28 -17.60
C LYS A 41 25.34 2.78 -17.79
N ASP A 42 24.93 2.03 -16.77
CA ASP A 42 25.08 0.59 -16.74
C ASP A 42 23.96 -0.12 -15.95
N GLU A 43 24.05 -1.45 -15.91
CA GLU A 43 23.07 -2.32 -15.21
C GLU A 43 22.98 -2.00 -13.72
N SER A 44 24.06 -1.54 -13.07
CA SER A 44 24.02 -1.22 -11.64
C SER A 44 23.22 0.07 -11.36
N ASP A 45 23.29 1.05 -12.24
CA ASP A 45 22.46 2.26 -12.18
C ASP A 45 20.98 1.90 -12.38
N ALA A 46 20.67 1.02 -13.32
CA ALA A 46 19.32 0.52 -13.54
C ALA A 46 18.79 -0.21 -12.29
N GLN A 47 19.60 -1.05 -11.66
CA GLN A 47 19.26 -1.73 -10.42
C GLN A 47 18.98 -0.73 -9.29
N ALA A 48 19.84 0.28 -9.13
CA ALA A 48 19.68 1.31 -8.12
C ALA A 48 18.40 2.11 -8.32
N ALA A 49 18.05 2.46 -9.57
CA ALA A 49 16.82 3.19 -9.90
C ALA A 49 15.56 2.37 -9.55
N VAL A 50 15.51 1.09 -9.95
CA VAL A 50 14.40 0.19 -9.62
C VAL A 50 14.28 -0.01 -8.10
N THR A 51 15.40 -0.21 -7.41
CA THR A 51 15.42 -0.32 -5.94
C THR A 51 14.90 0.97 -5.29
N GLY A 52 15.30 2.14 -5.78
CA GLY A 52 14.81 3.45 -5.33
C GLY A 52 13.29 3.59 -5.48
N ALA A 53 12.72 3.15 -6.60
CA ALA A 53 11.28 3.15 -6.81
C ALA A 53 10.54 2.25 -5.80
N TYR A 54 11.07 1.07 -5.48
CA TYR A 54 10.51 0.20 -4.42
C TYR A 54 10.62 0.82 -3.03
N VAL A 55 11.73 1.45 -2.70
CA VAL A 55 11.92 2.14 -1.41
C VAL A 55 10.89 3.26 -1.25
N ARG A 56 10.65 4.06 -2.29
CA ARG A 56 9.65 5.13 -2.28
C ARG A 56 8.23 4.59 -2.18
N MET A 57 7.91 3.55 -2.96
CA MET A 57 6.63 2.85 -2.89
C MET A 57 6.40 2.31 -1.48
N ARG A 58 7.34 1.56 -0.91
CA ARG A 58 7.26 1.03 0.46
C ARG A 58 7.04 2.13 1.48
N SER A 59 7.81 3.21 1.44
CA SER A 59 7.68 4.34 2.36
C SER A 59 6.27 4.96 2.32
N THR A 60 5.68 5.08 1.13
CA THR A 60 4.33 5.62 0.95
C THR A 60 3.28 4.67 1.54
N PHE A 61 3.34 3.40 1.15
CA PHE A 61 2.31 2.43 1.53
C PHE A 61 2.45 1.94 2.98
N ALA A 62 3.63 1.92 3.57
CA ALA A 62 3.82 1.51 4.97
C ALA A 62 3.01 2.37 5.95
N THR A 63 2.62 3.58 5.59
CA THR A 63 1.77 4.45 6.42
C THR A 63 0.35 4.60 5.87
N ALA A 64 0.20 4.78 4.56
CA ALA A 64 -1.08 5.17 3.95
C ALA A 64 -1.98 3.98 3.60
N TYR A 65 -1.42 2.79 3.41
CA TYR A 65 -2.12 1.60 2.94
C TYR A 65 -3.37 1.27 3.74
N ILE A 66 -3.25 1.28 5.06
CA ILE A 66 -4.34 0.94 5.98
C ILE A 66 -5.42 2.03 6.02
N PHE A 67 -5.04 3.32 5.90
CA PHE A 67 -5.99 4.44 5.80
C PHE A 67 -6.87 4.29 4.56
N TRP A 68 -6.26 4.00 3.42
CA TRP A 68 -6.98 3.84 2.16
C TRP A 68 -7.79 2.54 2.09
N GLY A 69 -7.25 1.46 2.63
CA GLY A 69 -7.78 0.11 2.43
C GLY A 69 -8.61 -0.44 3.58
N GLU A 70 -8.67 0.23 4.77
CA GLU A 70 -9.37 -0.39 5.88
C GLU A 70 -10.06 0.57 6.87
N TYR A 71 -9.47 1.70 7.25
CA TYR A 71 -10.00 2.50 8.37
C TYR A 71 -11.42 3.02 8.14
N ARG A 72 -11.88 3.13 6.91
CA ARG A 72 -13.23 3.60 6.56
C ARG A 72 -14.33 2.53 6.68
N THR A 73 -14.00 1.29 7.02
CA THR A 73 -14.92 0.14 7.00
C THR A 73 -15.98 0.13 8.09
N GLY A 74 -15.88 1.00 9.09
CA GLY A 74 -16.72 0.93 10.30
C GLY A 74 -16.29 -0.17 11.30
N TYR A 75 -15.24 -0.93 10.99
CA TYR A 75 -14.65 -1.93 11.89
C TYR A 75 -13.61 -1.34 12.84
N TRP A 76 -13.21 -0.09 12.61
CA TRP A 76 -12.26 0.67 13.38
C TRP A 76 -12.93 1.83 14.12
N GLY A 77 -12.40 2.18 15.28
CA GLY A 77 -12.85 3.28 16.14
C GLY A 77 -11.70 3.84 16.95
N ALA A 78 -12.00 4.69 17.92
CA ALA A 78 -10.98 5.26 18.81
C ALA A 78 -10.23 4.18 19.57
N GLY A 79 -8.91 4.36 19.69
CA GLY A 79 -8.02 3.56 20.53
C GLY A 79 -8.00 4.08 21.98
N LEU A 80 -6.84 3.98 22.63
CA LEU A 80 -6.63 4.53 23.98
C LEU A 80 -6.58 6.06 23.98
N GLU A 81 -6.15 6.65 22.87
CA GLU A 81 -6.04 8.09 22.64
C GLU A 81 -6.88 8.49 21.42
N THR A 82 -7.10 9.78 21.24
CA THR A 82 -7.83 10.33 20.08
C THR A 82 -6.90 11.16 19.21
N ASN A 83 -7.08 11.05 17.90
CA ASN A 83 -6.36 11.84 16.91
C ASN A 83 -7.28 12.18 15.73
N ALA A 84 -7.31 13.44 15.32
CA ALA A 84 -8.20 13.92 14.27
C ALA A 84 -7.99 13.23 12.92
N THR A 85 -6.74 12.92 12.54
CA THR A 85 -6.44 12.21 11.28
C THR A 85 -7.10 10.83 11.24
N TYR A 86 -7.04 10.08 12.36
CA TYR A 86 -7.68 8.76 12.43
C TYR A 86 -9.20 8.86 12.52
N SER A 87 -9.72 9.79 13.36
CA SER A 87 -11.17 9.90 13.56
C SER A 87 -11.90 10.37 12.30
N THR A 88 -11.36 11.29 11.52
CA THR A 88 -11.96 11.68 10.24
C THR A 88 -12.03 10.53 9.25
N ALA A 89 -11.07 9.59 9.27
CA ALA A 89 -11.09 8.40 8.43
C ALA A 89 -12.16 7.41 8.89
N PHE A 90 -12.14 6.94 10.16
CA PHE A 90 -13.10 5.92 10.59
C PHE A 90 -14.53 6.43 10.73
N LEU A 91 -14.75 7.74 10.89
CA LEU A 91 -16.06 8.36 10.83
C LEU A 91 -16.55 8.67 9.40
N ASN A 92 -15.73 8.43 8.37
CA ASN A 92 -16.02 8.82 6.99
C ASN A 92 -16.28 10.33 6.82
N GLN A 93 -15.54 11.18 7.55
CA GLN A 93 -15.62 12.64 7.54
C GLN A 93 -14.38 13.26 6.87
N LEU A 94 -14.00 12.71 5.71
CA LEU A 94 -12.81 13.12 4.97
C LEU A 94 -12.94 14.58 4.48
N ASN A 95 -11.80 15.27 4.44
CA ASN A 95 -11.67 16.62 3.89
C ASN A 95 -10.35 16.78 3.13
N SER A 96 -10.22 17.87 2.38
CA SER A 96 -9.07 18.15 1.51
C SER A 96 -7.76 18.45 2.25
N THR A 97 -7.80 18.68 3.57
CA THR A 97 -6.60 18.88 4.39
C THR A 97 -6.09 17.59 5.04
N HIS A 98 -6.79 16.46 4.86
CA HIS A 98 -6.39 15.20 5.43
C HIS A 98 -5.07 14.71 4.81
N ALA A 99 -4.07 14.36 5.65
CA ALA A 99 -2.73 14.01 5.19
C ALA A 99 -2.71 12.91 4.11
N HIS A 100 -3.58 11.90 4.23
CA HIS A 100 -3.70 10.79 3.28
C HIS A 100 -4.58 11.10 2.05
N ALA A 101 -5.11 12.33 1.93
CA ALA A 101 -5.71 12.83 0.69
C ALA A 101 -4.64 13.25 -0.34
N ASN A 102 -3.38 13.33 0.07
CA ASN A 102 -2.27 13.76 -0.77
C ASN A 102 -1.71 12.59 -1.59
N TRP A 103 -1.73 12.73 -2.90
CA TRP A 103 -1.22 11.73 -3.85
C TRP A 103 0.23 11.97 -4.32
N ASN A 104 0.90 13.03 -3.85
CA ASN A 104 2.21 13.45 -4.36
C ASN A 104 3.26 12.33 -4.32
N ASN A 105 3.32 11.56 -3.23
CA ASN A 105 4.29 10.47 -3.12
C ASN A 105 4.05 9.35 -4.14
N LEU A 106 2.78 9.08 -4.49
CA LEU A 106 2.46 8.14 -5.56
C LEU A 106 2.93 8.67 -6.91
N TYR A 107 2.70 9.95 -7.20
CA TYR A 107 3.17 10.56 -8.45
C TYR A 107 4.70 10.68 -8.52
N THR A 108 5.38 10.88 -7.39
CA THR A 108 6.85 10.81 -7.37
C THR A 108 7.34 9.41 -7.71
N THR A 109 6.71 8.35 -7.16
CA THR A 109 7.03 6.95 -7.52
C THR A 109 6.72 6.66 -9.00
N ILE A 110 5.62 7.19 -9.53
CA ILE A 110 5.26 7.09 -10.95
C ILE A 110 6.33 7.76 -11.82
N ASN A 111 6.82 8.94 -11.40
CA ASN A 111 7.89 9.62 -12.12
C ASN A 111 9.19 8.80 -12.16
N ASP A 112 9.58 8.19 -11.03
CA ASP A 112 10.72 7.28 -11.00
C ASP A 112 10.54 6.14 -12.02
N CYS A 113 9.35 5.53 -12.08
CA CYS A 113 9.04 4.49 -13.06
C CYS A 113 9.09 5.00 -14.51
N ASN A 114 8.59 6.19 -14.77
CA ASN A 114 8.63 6.79 -16.10
C ASN A 114 10.07 7.04 -16.56
N LEU A 115 10.95 7.51 -15.66
CA LEU A 115 12.38 7.70 -15.94
C LEU A 115 13.08 6.36 -16.20
N ILE A 116 12.77 5.32 -15.40
CA ILE A 116 13.27 3.97 -15.63
C ILE A 116 12.86 3.47 -17.03
N LEU A 117 11.57 3.56 -17.36
CA LEU A 117 11.06 3.11 -18.66
C LEU A 117 11.61 3.90 -19.85
N LYS A 118 11.99 5.17 -19.64
CA LYS A 118 12.63 6.02 -20.66
C LYS A 118 14.07 5.61 -20.90
N HIS A 119 14.86 5.41 -19.84
CA HIS A 119 16.32 5.30 -19.94
C HIS A 119 16.83 3.85 -20.02
N LEU A 120 16.17 2.88 -19.37
CA LEU A 120 16.63 1.48 -19.39
C LEU A 120 16.78 0.87 -20.78
N PRO A 121 15.92 1.17 -21.79
CA PRO A 121 16.12 0.67 -23.15
C PRO A 121 17.48 0.98 -23.75
N GLU A 122 18.13 2.07 -23.35
CA GLU A 122 19.41 2.56 -23.88
C GLU A 122 20.63 2.01 -23.13
N ILE A 123 20.42 1.37 -21.96
CA ILE A 123 21.51 0.80 -21.14
C ILE A 123 21.85 -0.59 -21.62
N SER A 124 23.16 -0.91 -21.64
CA SER A 124 23.66 -2.28 -21.89
C SER A 124 23.49 -3.13 -20.65
N PHE A 125 22.98 -4.34 -20.85
CA PHE A 125 22.75 -5.32 -19.77
C PHE A 125 23.56 -6.60 -20.03
N SER A 126 23.89 -7.30 -18.95
CA SER A 126 24.55 -8.61 -19.00
C SER A 126 23.71 -9.65 -19.72
N THR A 127 22.37 -9.60 -19.56
CA THR A 127 21.41 -10.45 -20.25
C THR A 127 20.12 -9.70 -20.60
N VAL A 128 19.42 -10.17 -21.63
CA VAL A 128 18.10 -9.64 -22.02
C VAL A 128 17.06 -9.89 -20.92
N GLU A 129 17.14 -11.03 -20.24
CA GLU A 129 16.26 -11.41 -19.14
C GLU A 129 16.37 -10.41 -17.98
N LYS A 130 17.60 -9.95 -17.68
CA LYS A 130 17.82 -8.97 -16.62
C LYS A 130 17.23 -7.60 -16.96
N LYS A 131 17.44 -7.15 -18.20
CA LYS A 131 16.78 -5.95 -18.73
C LYS A 131 15.26 -6.03 -18.63
N ASN A 132 14.70 -7.15 -19.08
CA ASN A 132 13.26 -7.39 -19.05
C ASN A 132 12.71 -7.42 -17.64
N GLU A 133 13.43 -8.03 -16.68
CA GLU A 133 13.05 -8.03 -15.26
C GLU A 133 12.89 -6.59 -14.72
N TYR A 134 13.86 -5.70 -14.96
CA TYR A 134 13.80 -4.33 -14.46
C TYR A 134 12.70 -3.50 -15.14
N LEU A 135 12.50 -3.66 -16.43
CA LEU A 135 11.39 -3.02 -17.14
C LEU A 135 10.03 -3.52 -16.60
N ALA A 136 9.90 -4.83 -16.42
CA ALA A 136 8.67 -5.42 -15.85
C ALA A 136 8.36 -4.88 -14.44
N GLN A 137 9.40 -4.70 -13.62
CA GLN A 137 9.25 -4.14 -12.28
C GLN A 137 8.79 -2.69 -12.32
N ALA A 138 9.34 -1.86 -13.23
CA ALA A 138 8.89 -0.48 -13.39
C ALA A 138 7.42 -0.39 -13.85
N TYR A 139 7.00 -1.23 -14.80
CA TYR A 139 5.60 -1.34 -15.21
C TYR A 139 4.71 -1.80 -14.04
N PHE A 140 5.12 -2.82 -13.28
CA PHE A 140 4.37 -3.30 -12.12
C PHE A 140 4.17 -2.22 -11.05
N ILE A 141 5.23 -1.50 -10.67
CA ILE A 141 5.16 -0.42 -9.67
C ILE A 141 4.21 0.68 -10.15
N ARG A 142 4.34 1.11 -11.42
CA ARG A 142 3.50 2.16 -12.01
C ARG A 142 2.03 1.74 -12.06
N ALA A 143 1.76 0.52 -12.51
CA ALA A 143 0.42 -0.07 -12.50
C ALA A 143 -0.17 -0.13 -11.10
N PHE A 144 0.61 -0.56 -10.09
CA PHE A 144 0.18 -0.62 -8.71
C PHE A 144 -0.21 0.77 -8.19
N CYS A 145 0.64 1.78 -8.39
CA CYS A 145 0.35 3.15 -7.97
C CYS A 145 -0.92 3.69 -8.65
N TYR A 146 -1.06 3.54 -9.96
CA TYR A 146 -2.26 4.01 -10.67
C TYR A 146 -3.52 3.24 -10.31
N TYR A 147 -3.43 1.94 -10.03
CA TYR A 147 -4.58 1.17 -9.56
C TYR A 147 -5.10 1.67 -8.21
N TRP A 148 -4.20 2.05 -7.31
CA TRP A 148 -4.57 2.68 -6.04
C TRP A 148 -5.14 4.09 -6.27
N ILE A 149 -4.50 4.91 -7.10
CA ILE A 149 -5.00 6.26 -7.45
C ILE A 149 -6.43 6.19 -7.99
N ALA A 150 -6.69 5.29 -8.95
CA ALA A 150 -8.01 5.14 -9.56
C ALA A 150 -9.10 4.77 -8.54
N ARG A 151 -8.80 3.90 -7.58
CA ARG A 151 -9.75 3.47 -6.54
C ARG A 151 -9.96 4.52 -5.45
N ILE A 152 -8.91 5.30 -5.13
CA ILE A 152 -8.94 6.28 -4.04
C ILE A 152 -9.58 7.59 -4.51
N TRP A 153 -9.16 8.15 -5.66
CA TRP A 153 -9.58 9.49 -6.13
C TRP A 153 -10.43 9.48 -7.40
N GLY A 154 -10.55 8.35 -8.07
CA GLY A 154 -11.25 8.27 -9.37
C GLY A 154 -10.42 8.90 -10.49
N ASP A 155 -10.93 9.97 -11.09
CA ASP A 155 -10.21 10.72 -12.12
C ASP A 155 -8.87 11.24 -11.59
N ALA A 156 -7.83 11.18 -12.42
CA ALA A 156 -6.47 11.55 -11.99
C ALA A 156 -5.60 11.91 -13.21
N PRO A 157 -4.52 12.69 -13.05
CA PRO A 157 -3.55 12.89 -14.11
C PRO A 157 -2.91 11.58 -14.56
N VAL A 158 -2.88 11.34 -15.88
CA VAL A 158 -2.23 10.18 -16.50
C VAL A 158 -0.88 10.63 -17.06
N LEU A 159 0.21 10.26 -16.39
CA LEU A 159 1.58 10.67 -16.69
C LEU A 159 2.41 9.47 -17.10
N THR A 160 2.88 9.44 -18.35
CA THR A 160 3.73 8.36 -18.90
C THR A 160 5.11 8.84 -19.29
N ALA A 161 5.34 10.16 -19.30
CA ALA A 161 6.65 10.77 -19.50
C ALA A 161 7.29 11.11 -18.15
N GLY A 162 8.59 10.88 -18.00
CA GLY A 162 9.35 11.29 -16.83
C GLY A 162 9.66 12.77 -16.84
N PHE A 163 9.50 13.43 -15.71
CA PHE A 163 9.90 14.83 -15.51
C PHE A 163 11.33 14.90 -14.97
N GLU A 164 12.21 15.55 -15.72
CA GLU A 164 13.64 15.71 -15.40
C GLU A 164 14.05 17.18 -15.21
N SER A 165 13.18 18.14 -15.58
CA SER A 165 13.46 19.56 -15.54
C SER A 165 12.24 20.37 -15.15
N PRO A 166 12.40 21.45 -14.37
CA PRO A 166 11.30 22.37 -14.06
C PRO A 166 10.86 23.22 -15.27
N ASN A 167 11.59 23.16 -16.39
CA ASN A 167 11.28 23.87 -17.62
C ASN A 167 10.65 22.95 -18.69
N GLN A 168 10.29 21.72 -18.33
CA GLN A 168 9.64 20.78 -19.24
C GLN A 168 8.20 21.22 -19.51
N GLU A 169 7.70 20.94 -20.70
CA GLU A 169 6.28 21.15 -21.05
C GLU A 169 5.35 20.24 -20.20
N ASP A 170 4.08 20.61 -20.11
CA ASP A 170 3.03 19.84 -19.44
C ASP A 170 3.20 19.61 -17.94
N LEU A 171 3.86 20.52 -17.22
CA LEU A 171 4.02 20.47 -15.77
C LEU A 171 2.70 20.55 -14.98
N TYR A 172 1.61 21.03 -15.61
CA TYR A 172 0.31 21.25 -14.99
C TYR A 172 -0.80 20.40 -15.65
N PRO A 173 -0.71 19.06 -15.59
CA PRO A 173 -1.69 18.19 -16.22
C PRO A 173 -3.05 18.31 -15.54
N SER A 174 -4.14 18.14 -16.32
CA SER A 174 -5.48 17.98 -15.79
C SER A 174 -5.77 16.52 -15.41
N ARG A 175 -6.81 16.31 -14.59
CA ARG A 175 -7.33 14.97 -14.32
C ARG A 175 -7.96 14.41 -15.60
N GLN A 176 -7.65 13.16 -15.91
CA GLN A 176 -8.28 12.38 -16.96
C GLN A 176 -9.38 11.50 -16.34
N PRO A 177 -10.40 11.10 -17.10
CA PRO A 177 -11.40 10.15 -16.62
C PRO A 177 -10.77 8.87 -16.07
N VAL A 178 -11.36 8.32 -15.01
CA VAL A 178 -10.86 7.11 -14.33
C VAL A 178 -10.67 5.92 -15.27
N GLN A 179 -11.44 5.86 -16.35
CA GLN A 179 -11.31 4.84 -17.40
C GLN A 179 -9.93 4.90 -18.08
N ALA A 180 -9.41 6.13 -18.33
CA ALA A 180 -8.07 6.29 -18.88
C ALA A 180 -6.98 5.84 -17.90
N VAL A 181 -7.18 6.08 -16.61
CA VAL A 181 -6.29 5.57 -15.55
C VAL A 181 -6.29 4.04 -15.53
N PHE A 182 -7.47 3.39 -15.55
CA PHE A 182 -7.59 1.94 -15.61
C PHE A 182 -7.02 1.34 -16.90
N GLN A 183 -7.15 2.04 -18.02
CA GLN A 183 -6.56 1.59 -19.28
C GLN A 183 -5.03 1.53 -19.18
N LEU A 184 -4.38 2.56 -18.62
CA LEU A 184 -2.93 2.53 -18.38
C LEU A 184 -2.53 1.42 -17.42
N VAL A 185 -3.30 1.18 -16.34
CA VAL A 185 -3.06 0.08 -15.41
C VAL A 185 -3.04 -1.26 -16.14
N LYS A 186 -4.02 -1.49 -17.04
CA LYS A 186 -4.09 -2.72 -17.83
C LYS A 186 -2.87 -2.88 -18.75
N GLU A 187 -2.53 -1.83 -19.48
CA GLU A 187 -1.37 -1.84 -20.40
C GLU A 187 -0.07 -2.14 -19.67
N ASP A 188 0.16 -1.48 -18.55
CA ASP A 188 1.34 -1.71 -17.71
C ASP A 188 1.38 -3.13 -17.13
N LEU A 189 0.25 -3.66 -16.66
CA LEU A 189 0.18 -5.03 -16.15
C LEU A 189 0.42 -6.08 -17.24
N ASP A 190 -0.08 -5.85 -18.45
CA ASP A 190 0.15 -6.73 -19.59
C ASP A 190 1.63 -6.73 -19.99
N ARG A 191 2.27 -5.55 -20.02
CA ARG A 191 3.72 -5.43 -20.29
C ARG A 191 4.56 -6.04 -19.17
N ALA A 192 4.15 -5.83 -17.90
CA ALA A 192 4.84 -6.44 -16.77
C ALA A 192 4.79 -7.99 -16.83
N GLU A 193 3.62 -8.59 -17.12
CA GLU A 193 3.51 -10.06 -17.23
C GLU A 193 4.28 -10.61 -18.42
N GLU A 194 4.31 -9.90 -19.56
CA GLU A 194 5.06 -10.30 -20.76
C GLU A 194 6.57 -10.33 -20.52
N LEU A 195 7.09 -9.32 -19.82
CA LEU A 195 8.53 -9.13 -19.66
C LEU A 195 9.10 -9.85 -18.43
N MET A 196 8.29 -10.16 -17.41
CA MET A 196 8.78 -10.71 -16.15
C MET A 196 9.31 -12.13 -16.30
N PRO A 197 10.61 -12.38 -16.03
CA PRO A 197 11.17 -13.72 -16.09
C PRO A 197 10.57 -14.63 -14.99
N ALA A 198 10.37 -15.90 -15.32
CA ALA A 198 9.90 -16.89 -14.34
C ALA A 198 10.89 -17.13 -13.17
N THR A 199 12.15 -16.76 -13.35
CA THR A 199 13.21 -16.82 -12.34
C THR A 199 13.11 -15.70 -11.29
N ALA A 200 12.37 -14.62 -11.55
CA ALA A 200 12.11 -13.56 -10.60
C ALA A 200 11.06 -14.00 -9.57
N THR A 201 11.51 -14.46 -8.40
CA THR A 201 10.65 -15.13 -7.41
C THR A 201 10.63 -14.48 -6.03
N LYS A 202 11.35 -13.36 -5.84
CA LYS A 202 11.45 -12.68 -4.54
C LYS A 202 10.14 -11.93 -4.22
N ALA A 203 9.54 -12.20 -3.07
CA ALA A 203 8.26 -11.62 -2.67
C ALA A 203 8.31 -10.12 -2.37
N GLN A 204 9.49 -9.54 -2.08
CA GLN A 204 9.66 -8.10 -1.87
C GLN A 204 9.70 -7.29 -3.17
N TYR A 205 9.70 -7.94 -4.32
CA TYR A 205 9.66 -7.33 -5.63
C TYR A 205 8.47 -7.87 -6.43
N GLY A 206 8.06 -7.17 -7.48
CA GLY A 206 7.13 -7.70 -8.46
C GLY A 206 7.68 -9.02 -9.05
N ASN A 207 6.85 -10.04 -9.04
CA ASN A 207 7.11 -11.33 -9.65
C ASN A 207 5.87 -11.79 -10.42
N LEU A 208 5.93 -12.84 -11.21
CA LEU A 208 4.80 -13.25 -12.04
C LEU A 208 3.51 -13.46 -11.26
N ASP A 209 3.59 -14.05 -10.06
CA ASP A 209 2.39 -14.34 -9.28
C ASP A 209 1.84 -13.08 -8.59
N ALA A 210 2.71 -12.11 -8.21
CA ALA A 210 2.30 -10.79 -7.75
C ALA A 210 1.59 -9.99 -8.86
N ILE A 211 2.13 -10.00 -10.08
CA ILE A 211 1.50 -9.36 -11.25
C ILE A 211 0.15 -10.01 -11.53
N ARG A 212 0.06 -11.33 -11.53
CA ARG A 212 -1.19 -12.07 -11.78
C ARG A 212 -2.25 -11.81 -10.71
N LEU A 213 -1.88 -11.69 -9.44
CA LEU A 213 -2.83 -11.32 -8.38
C LEU A 213 -3.28 -9.87 -8.50
N LEU A 214 -2.40 -8.95 -8.84
CA LEU A 214 -2.81 -7.57 -9.12
C LEU A 214 -3.73 -7.50 -10.36
N LYS A 215 -3.47 -8.29 -11.41
CA LYS A 215 -4.40 -8.44 -12.57
C LYS A 215 -5.73 -9.06 -12.14
N THR A 216 -5.71 -10.03 -11.24
CA THR A 216 -6.94 -10.64 -10.71
C THR A 216 -7.79 -9.62 -9.97
N ASP A 217 -7.19 -8.85 -9.04
CA ASP A 217 -7.88 -7.78 -8.30
C ASP A 217 -8.41 -6.69 -9.26
N TYR A 218 -7.58 -6.27 -10.22
CA TYR A 218 -7.97 -5.32 -11.28
C TYR A 218 -9.19 -5.82 -12.07
N TYR A 219 -9.17 -7.04 -12.60
CA TYR A 219 -10.27 -7.56 -13.41
C TYR A 219 -11.53 -7.84 -12.59
N LEU A 220 -11.41 -8.23 -11.32
CA LEU A 220 -12.53 -8.30 -10.39
C LEU A 220 -13.16 -6.92 -10.16
N TRP A 221 -12.33 -5.88 -9.98
CA TRP A 221 -12.81 -4.51 -9.86
C TRP A 221 -13.52 -4.05 -11.14
N MET A 222 -12.92 -4.30 -12.31
CA MET A 222 -13.53 -3.99 -13.60
C MET A 222 -14.88 -4.69 -13.78
N ALA A 223 -14.97 -5.98 -13.42
CA ALA A 223 -16.20 -6.76 -13.52
C ALA A 223 -17.33 -6.20 -12.65
N LYS A 224 -17.02 -5.84 -11.41
CA LYS A 224 -18.01 -5.49 -10.39
C LYS A 224 -18.30 -3.99 -10.30
N ARG A 225 -17.34 -3.13 -10.67
CA ARG A 225 -17.42 -1.67 -10.46
C ARG A 225 -17.34 -0.84 -11.75
N GLN A 226 -16.86 -1.44 -12.84
CA GLN A 226 -16.66 -0.76 -14.13
C GLN A 226 -17.42 -1.43 -15.29
N ASN A 227 -18.50 -2.15 -14.97
CA ASN A 227 -19.38 -2.81 -15.94
C ASN A 227 -18.70 -3.84 -16.87
N GLY A 228 -17.53 -4.38 -16.47
CA GLY A 228 -16.80 -5.36 -17.27
C GLY A 228 -17.44 -6.74 -17.31
N GLY A 229 -18.35 -7.06 -16.36
CA GLY A 229 -19.20 -8.26 -16.36
C GLY A 229 -18.41 -9.56 -16.50
N ALA A 230 -19.03 -10.53 -17.19
CA ALA A 230 -18.47 -11.88 -17.34
C ALA A 230 -17.13 -11.90 -18.11
N ALA A 231 -16.90 -10.99 -19.04
CA ALA A 231 -15.63 -10.92 -19.76
C ALA A 231 -14.46 -10.64 -18.80
N ALA A 232 -14.60 -9.63 -17.94
CA ALA A 232 -13.59 -9.32 -16.93
C ALA A 232 -13.45 -10.43 -15.88
N LEU A 233 -14.55 -11.09 -15.46
CA LEU A 233 -14.48 -12.25 -14.56
C LEU A 233 -13.67 -13.41 -15.16
N ASN A 234 -13.82 -13.69 -16.45
CA ASN A 234 -13.05 -14.72 -17.12
C ASN A 234 -11.56 -14.39 -17.20
N MET A 235 -11.21 -13.11 -17.41
CA MET A 235 -9.81 -12.64 -17.36
C MET A 235 -9.23 -12.76 -15.93
N ALA A 236 -10.01 -12.39 -14.91
CA ALA A 236 -9.62 -12.57 -13.52
C ALA A 236 -9.36 -14.05 -13.18
N LYS A 237 -10.26 -14.95 -13.63
CA LYS A 237 -10.11 -16.38 -13.48
C LYS A 237 -8.82 -16.91 -14.10
N GLN A 238 -8.52 -16.54 -15.36
CA GLN A 238 -7.29 -16.96 -16.03
C GLN A 238 -6.03 -16.54 -15.27
N CYS A 239 -6.05 -15.36 -14.64
CA CYS A 239 -4.92 -14.87 -13.86
C CYS A 239 -4.77 -15.65 -12.54
N VAL A 240 -5.87 -15.81 -11.77
CA VAL A 240 -5.81 -16.48 -10.46
C VAL A 240 -5.53 -17.97 -10.57
N ASP A 241 -6.03 -18.65 -11.61
CA ASP A 241 -5.81 -20.07 -11.83
C ASP A 241 -4.31 -20.38 -12.00
N LYS A 242 -3.54 -19.51 -12.69
CA LYS A 242 -2.08 -19.64 -12.81
C LYS A 242 -1.38 -19.56 -11.44
N VAL A 243 -1.87 -18.73 -10.52
CA VAL A 243 -1.32 -18.62 -9.16
C VAL A 243 -1.70 -19.85 -8.32
N LEU A 244 -2.94 -20.31 -8.42
CA LEU A 244 -3.45 -21.47 -7.66
C LEU A 244 -2.77 -22.79 -8.05
N THR A 245 -2.29 -22.92 -9.29
CA THR A 245 -1.55 -24.08 -9.79
C THR A 245 -0.03 -23.95 -9.61
N GLY A 246 0.44 -22.83 -9.05
CA GLY A 246 1.84 -22.53 -8.79
C GLY A 246 2.39 -23.18 -7.52
N LYS A 247 3.47 -22.59 -7.01
CA LYS A 247 4.25 -23.10 -5.86
C LYS A 247 3.75 -22.65 -4.49
N HIS A 248 2.83 -21.68 -4.45
CA HIS A 248 2.36 -21.09 -3.19
C HIS A 248 1.37 -22.01 -2.50
N ALA A 249 1.34 -21.94 -1.16
CA ALA A 249 0.44 -22.74 -0.34
C ALA A 249 0.08 -22.00 0.96
N LEU A 250 -1.06 -22.34 1.56
CA LEU A 250 -1.41 -21.86 2.90
C LEU A 250 -0.40 -22.37 3.93
N MET A 251 0.03 -21.49 4.83
CA MET A 251 0.70 -21.90 6.06
C MET A 251 -0.24 -22.75 6.91
N GLN A 252 0.30 -23.79 7.55
CA GLN A 252 -0.52 -24.67 8.38
C GLN A 252 -1.13 -23.96 9.59
N LYS A 253 -0.35 -23.06 10.21
CA LYS A 253 -0.81 -22.26 11.33
C LYS A 253 -0.87 -20.80 10.94
N PHE A 254 -2.00 -20.16 11.22
CA PHE A 254 -2.23 -18.76 10.88
C PHE A 254 -1.19 -17.79 11.50
N PRO A 255 -0.78 -17.92 12.77
CA PRO A 255 0.25 -17.01 13.32
C PRO A 255 1.60 -17.09 12.60
N ASP A 256 1.97 -18.24 12.05
CA ASP A 256 3.26 -18.44 11.38
C ASP A 256 3.40 -17.60 10.11
N ILE A 257 2.29 -17.14 9.51
CA ILE A 257 2.28 -16.22 8.36
C ILE A 257 3.02 -14.91 8.69
N PHE A 258 2.84 -14.41 9.91
CA PHE A 258 3.36 -13.11 10.35
C PHE A 258 4.65 -13.23 11.18
N ALA A 259 4.98 -14.44 11.62
CA ALA A 259 6.19 -14.75 12.39
C ALA A 259 7.37 -15.25 11.54
N THR A 260 7.09 -15.73 10.31
CA THR A 260 8.10 -16.31 9.41
C THR A 260 8.23 -15.43 8.18
N GLU A 261 9.37 -14.80 8.03
CA GLU A 261 9.66 -13.97 6.85
C GLU A 261 9.63 -14.78 5.55
N LEU A 262 9.11 -14.18 4.47
CA LEU A 262 9.11 -14.74 3.10
C LEU A 262 8.64 -16.21 3.03
N ASN A 263 7.66 -16.56 3.87
CA ASN A 263 7.10 -17.92 3.90
C ASN A 263 6.34 -18.27 2.60
N PRO A 264 6.01 -19.56 2.35
CA PRO A 264 5.37 -20.00 1.11
C PRO A 264 4.00 -19.37 0.81
N GLU A 265 3.32 -18.81 1.81
CA GLU A 265 2.04 -18.13 1.59
C GLU A 265 2.21 -16.72 1.03
N VAL A 266 3.33 -16.03 1.32
CA VAL A 266 3.58 -14.65 0.90
C VAL A 266 3.92 -14.61 -0.59
N ILE A 267 3.19 -13.80 -1.36
CA ILE A 267 3.38 -13.61 -2.80
C ILE A 267 3.99 -12.24 -3.09
N PHE A 268 3.51 -11.20 -2.39
CA PHE A 268 4.07 -9.85 -2.48
C PHE A 268 3.96 -9.15 -1.13
N CYS A 269 5.06 -8.52 -0.68
CA CYS A 269 5.11 -7.77 0.56
C CYS A 269 6.04 -6.55 0.44
N TRP A 270 5.81 -5.55 1.27
CA TRP A 270 6.82 -4.52 1.57
C TRP A 270 7.70 -5.04 2.68
N ARG A 271 8.94 -5.37 2.30
CA ARG A 271 9.91 -5.91 3.25
C ARG A 271 10.36 -4.82 4.23
N LEU A 272 10.32 -5.15 5.51
CA LEU A 272 10.83 -4.34 6.61
C LEU A 272 12.02 -5.06 7.23
N THR A 273 13.13 -4.36 7.39
CA THR A 273 14.33 -4.90 8.05
C THR A 273 14.93 -3.84 8.96
N GLN A 274 15.47 -4.26 10.08
CA GLN A 274 16.05 -3.35 11.08
C GLN A 274 17.14 -2.43 10.49
N ASP A 275 17.92 -2.95 9.54
CA ASP A 275 19.05 -2.22 8.96
C ASP A 275 18.65 -1.24 7.86
N GLU A 276 17.46 -1.37 7.31
CA GLU A 276 17.04 -0.57 6.15
C GLU A 276 15.81 0.31 6.46
N PHE A 277 14.75 -0.29 6.94
CA PHE A 277 13.48 0.40 7.22
C PHE A 277 12.64 -0.40 8.21
N THR A 278 12.24 0.27 9.29
CA THR A 278 11.30 -0.26 10.29
C THR A 278 10.13 0.69 10.49
N GLY A 279 9.05 0.22 11.08
CA GLY A 279 7.90 1.06 11.44
C GLY A 279 6.67 0.82 10.57
N GLY A 280 5.94 1.89 10.27
CA GLY A 280 4.68 1.83 9.54
C GLY A 280 3.46 1.72 10.46
N TYR A 281 2.28 1.55 9.85
CA TYR A 281 0.99 1.55 10.54
C TYR A 281 0.84 0.51 11.68
N PRO A 282 1.55 -0.64 11.72
CA PRO A 282 1.40 -1.56 12.84
C PRO A 282 1.82 -1.00 14.21
N ALA A 283 2.65 0.05 14.22
CA ALA A 283 3.05 0.72 15.45
C ALA A 283 1.86 1.32 16.21
N ASP A 284 0.79 1.70 15.50
CA ASP A 284 -0.42 2.30 16.07
C ASP A 284 -1.35 1.25 16.73
N PHE A 285 -1.06 -0.03 16.59
CA PHE A 285 -1.89 -1.13 17.10
C PHE A 285 -1.45 -1.68 18.45
N LEU A 286 -0.29 -1.24 18.93
CA LEU A 286 0.28 -1.71 20.19
C LEU A 286 -0.04 -0.74 21.33
N VAL A 287 0.01 -1.25 22.56
CA VAL A 287 -0.24 -0.43 23.75
C VAL A 287 0.97 0.47 24.01
N PRO A 288 0.78 1.80 24.25
CA PRO A 288 1.88 2.67 24.64
C PRO A 288 2.52 2.18 25.95
N ILE A 289 3.84 1.98 25.95
CA ILE A 289 4.57 1.36 27.08
C ILE A 289 4.35 2.08 28.41
N GLN A 290 4.20 3.42 28.39
CA GLN A 290 4.01 4.23 29.60
C GLN A 290 2.68 3.95 30.33
N TYR A 291 1.72 3.29 29.68
CA TYR A 291 0.42 2.98 30.31
C TYR A 291 0.43 1.61 31.01
N VAL A 292 1.38 0.75 30.71
CA VAL A 292 1.41 -0.65 31.17
C VAL A 292 2.24 -0.78 32.46
N SER A 293 1.74 -1.56 33.41
CA SER A 293 2.52 -1.92 34.61
C SER A 293 3.79 -2.71 34.20
N PRO A 294 4.98 -2.40 34.77
CA PRO A 294 6.25 -2.96 34.30
C PRO A 294 6.30 -4.48 34.18
N GLY A 295 5.63 -5.20 35.09
CA GLY A 295 5.57 -6.67 35.08
C GLY A 295 4.70 -7.29 33.98
N LEU A 296 3.95 -6.48 33.23
CA LEU A 296 3.08 -6.93 32.12
C LEU A 296 3.60 -6.54 30.75
N VAL A 297 4.66 -5.74 30.70
CA VAL A 297 5.31 -5.33 29.43
C VAL A 297 5.80 -6.57 28.71
N GLU A 298 5.37 -6.75 27.46
CA GLU A 298 5.62 -7.89 26.58
C GLU A 298 5.06 -9.25 27.04
N ASN A 299 4.71 -9.41 28.29
CA ASN A 299 4.14 -10.65 28.80
C ASN A 299 3.00 -10.37 29.79
N PRO A 300 1.73 -10.35 29.32
CA PRO A 300 1.31 -10.64 27.95
C PRO A 300 1.18 -9.43 27.02
N ILE A 301 1.22 -8.17 27.53
CA ILE A 301 0.80 -6.97 26.79
C ILE A 301 1.88 -6.52 25.81
N LYS A 302 1.58 -6.59 24.54
CA LYS A 302 2.48 -6.09 23.47
C LYS A 302 2.48 -4.57 23.49
N VAL A 303 3.67 -4.00 23.66
CA VAL A 303 3.85 -2.55 23.81
C VAL A 303 4.68 -1.94 22.68
N GLY A 304 4.50 -0.63 22.48
CA GLY A 304 5.29 0.19 21.56
C GLY A 304 5.49 1.60 22.12
N SER A 305 6.26 2.42 21.39
CA SER A 305 6.49 3.83 21.72
C SER A 305 5.43 4.78 21.14
N HIS A 306 4.60 4.30 20.20
CA HIS A 306 3.55 5.09 19.57
C HIS A 306 2.30 5.14 20.44
N GLN A 307 1.44 6.12 20.20
CA GLN A 307 0.11 6.19 20.79
C GLN A 307 -0.83 5.26 20.03
N GLN A 308 -1.76 4.62 20.75
CA GLN A 308 -2.82 3.82 20.13
C GLN A 308 -4.03 4.72 19.84
N TRP A 309 -4.02 5.41 18.69
CA TRP A 309 -5.11 6.32 18.30
C TRP A 309 -6.31 5.63 17.68
N ILE A 310 -6.14 4.37 17.28
CA ILE A 310 -7.18 3.60 16.59
C ILE A 310 -7.15 2.15 17.08
N PHE A 311 -8.34 1.55 17.19
CA PHE A 311 -8.46 0.13 17.46
C PHE A 311 -9.78 -0.43 16.90
N LEU A 312 -9.93 -1.76 16.95
CA LEU A 312 -11.13 -2.45 16.46
C LEU A 312 -12.36 -2.09 17.30
N THR A 313 -13.52 -1.90 16.65
CA THR A 313 -14.79 -1.67 17.35
C THR A 313 -15.23 -2.91 18.15
N ASN A 314 -16.05 -2.72 19.18
CA ASN A 314 -16.55 -3.83 20.00
C ASN A 314 -17.38 -4.81 19.18
N SER A 315 -18.18 -4.32 18.23
CA SER A 315 -18.96 -5.19 17.33
C SER A 315 -18.06 -6.06 16.44
N TYR A 316 -16.97 -5.50 15.93
CA TYR A 316 -16.04 -6.26 15.10
C TYR A 316 -15.26 -7.30 15.93
N LYS A 317 -14.82 -6.94 17.13
CA LYS A 317 -14.19 -7.89 18.07
C LYS A 317 -15.13 -9.05 18.42
N ALA A 318 -16.40 -8.75 18.69
CA ALA A 318 -17.40 -9.78 18.96
C ALA A 318 -17.57 -10.72 17.75
N PHE A 319 -17.64 -10.18 16.53
CA PHE A 319 -17.67 -10.98 15.30
C PHE A 319 -16.43 -11.87 15.14
N LEU A 320 -15.24 -11.34 15.41
CA LEU A 320 -13.99 -12.12 15.30
C LEU A 320 -13.90 -13.28 16.30
N THR A 321 -14.58 -13.16 17.44
CA THR A 321 -14.53 -14.16 18.53
C THR A 321 -15.79 -15.00 18.67
N GLU A 322 -16.80 -14.81 17.81
CA GLU A 322 -18.07 -15.57 17.91
C GLU A 322 -17.89 -17.08 17.73
N ASN A 323 -16.93 -17.49 16.91
CA ASN A 323 -16.55 -18.89 16.76
C ASN A 323 -15.26 -19.17 17.54
N THR A 324 -15.40 -19.88 18.66
CA THR A 324 -14.27 -20.20 19.56
C THR A 324 -13.26 -21.17 18.93
N ALA A 325 -13.60 -21.85 17.85
CA ALA A 325 -12.69 -22.70 17.09
C ALA A 325 -11.80 -21.90 16.12
N ASP A 326 -12.10 -20.62 15.87
CA ASP A 326 -11.32 -19.79 14.93
C ASP A 326 -9.95 -19.44 15.50
N THR A 327 -8.91 -20.06 14.96
CA THR A 327 -7.52 -19.87 15.40
C THR A 327 -6.95 -18.49 15.04
N ARG A 328 -7.64 -17.71 14.20
CA ARG A 328 -7.21 -16.36 13.75
C ARG A 328 -7.51 -15.26 14.77
N ALA A 329 -8.50 -15.48 15.64
CA ALA A 329 -9.00 -14.43 16.52
C ALA A 329 -7.90 -13.79 17.38
N LYS A 330 -7.10 -14.61 18.09
CA LYS A 330 -6.01 -14.13 18.97
C LYS A 330 -4.83 -13.51 18.23
N VAL A 331 -4.67 -13.81 16.95
CA VAL A 331 -3.66 -13.17 16.08
C VAL A 331 -4.15 -11.82 15.58
N SER A 332 -5.45 -11.74 15.29
CA SER A 332 -6.11 -10.50 14.85
C SER A 332 -6.16 -9.46 15.97
N PHE A 333 -6.45 -9.87 17.21
CA PHE A 333 -6.28 -9.04 18.41
C PHE A 333 -6.19 -9.92 19.67
N ASP A 334 -5.58 -9.38 20.72
CA ASP A 334 -5.52 -10.02 22.04
C ASP A 334 -5.79 -8.99 23.13
N THR A 335 -6.04 -9.47 24.36
CA THR A 335 -6.40 -8.62 25.49
C THR A 335 -5.77 -9.12 26.79
N ALA A 336 -5.45 -8.20 27.70
CA ALA A 336 -5.07 -8.53 29.07
C ALA A 336 -5.51 -7.45 30.05
N PHE A 337 -5.88 -7.86 31.27
CA PHE A 337 -6.25 -6.98 32.34
C PHE A 337 -5.03 -6.62 33.20
N ASP A 338 -4.71 -5.33 33.28
CA ASP A 338 -3.68 -4.79 34.16
C ASP A 338 -4.32 -4.37 35.49
N LYS A 339 -4.10 -5.17 36.53
CA LYS A 339 -4.63 -4.89 37.87
C LYS A 339 -4.06 -3.59 38.46
N GLY A 340 -2.81 -3.26 38.18
CA GLY A 340 -2.14 -2.05 38.67
C GLY A 340 -2.72 -0.77 38.07
N LYS A 341 -3.27 -0.84 36.86
CA LYS A 341 -3.92 0.27 36.16
C LYS A 341 -5.44 0.19 36.21
N ASN A 342 -6.01 -0.92 36.67
CA ASN A 342 -7.43 -1.25 36.63
C ASN A 342 -8.04 -1.08 35.22
N LEU A 343 -7.31 -1.53 34.20
CA LEU A 343 -7.68 -1.34 32.79
C LEU A 343 -7.38 -2.62 31.98
N THR A 344 -8.26 -2.95 31.03
CA THR A 344 -8.02 -3.96 30.03
C THR A 344 -7.38 -3.34 28.80
N PHE A 345 -6.15 -3.74 28.51
CA PHE A 345 -5.44 -3.37 27.31
C PHE A 345 -5.74 -4.33 26.17
N GLN A 346 -5.62 -3.86 24.93
CA GLN A 346 -5.87 -4.59 23.71
C GLN A 346 -4.78 -4.25 22.70
N TRP A 347 -4.38 -5.22 21.90
CA TRP A 347 -3.37 -5.03 20.84
C TRP A 347 -3.60 -6.00 19.68
N ILE A 348 -2.99 -5.74 18.52
CA ILE A 348 -2.98 -6.64 17.36
C ILE A 348 -1.65 -7.38 17.34
N ASN A 349 -1.69 -8.72 17.23
CA ASN A 349 -0.49 -9.54 17.16
C ASN A 349 0.11 -9.65 15.76
N LYS A 350 -0.69 -9.39 14.70
CA LYS A 350 -0.15 -9.27 13.34
C LYS A 350 0.87 -8.14 13.30
N TYR A 351 2.00 -8.39 12.67
CA TYR A 351 3.05 -7.38 12.47
C TYR A 351 3.61 -6.75 13.76
N ALA A 352 3.52 -7.46 14.90
CA ALA A 352 3.99 -6.92 16.18
C ALA A 352 5.51 -6.71 16.24
N GLY A 353 6.27 -7.27 15.29
CA GLY A 353 7.72 -7.14 15.25
C GLY A 353 8.40 -7.84 16.45
N LYS A 354 9.63 -7.41 16.77
CA LYS A 354 10.46 -7.98 17.82
C LYS A 354 10.58 -7.04 19.01
N TRP A 355 10.73 -7.63 20.21
CA TRP A 355 11.03 -6.89 21.42
C TRP A 355 12.48 -7.19 21.84
N GLU A 356 13.35 -6.20 21.70
CA GLU A 356 14.77 -6.33 22.02
C GLU A 356 15.27 -5.08 22.77
N ASN A 357 16.11 -5.29 23.80
CA ASN A 357 16.70 -4.20 24.60
C ASN A 357 15.67 -3.16 25.09
N ALA A 358 14.53 -3.63 25.59
CA ALA A 358 13.40 -2.80 26.04
C ALA A 358 12.84 -1.85 24.97
N THR A 359 12.96 -2.22 23.70
CA THR A 359 12.45 -1.45 22.55
C THR A 359 11.73 -2.37 21.58
N ARG A 360 10.66 -1.86 20.95
CA ARG A 360 9.95 -2.53 19.87
C ARG A 360 10.60 -2.21 18.54
N ILE A 361 10.96 -3.25 17.79
CA ILE A 361 11.45 -3.15 16.41
C ILE A 361 10.34 -3.66 15.49
N PHE A 362 9.82 -2.79 14.64
CA PHE A 362 8.75 -3.12 13.68
C PHE A 362 9.39 -3.58 12.37
N ASP A 363 9.89 -4.81 12.34
CA ASP A 363 10.58 -5.43 11.21
C ASP A 363 9.76 -6.56 10.54
N ALA A 364 8.50 -6.71 10.91
CA ALA A 364 7.62 -7.68 10.25
C ALA A 364 7.17 -7.17 8.87
N ASP A 365 7.36 -7.98 7.83
CA ASP A 365 6.98 -7.65 6.45
C ASP A 365 5.49 -7.35 6.33
N LEU A 366 5.13 -6.23 5.69
CA LEU A 366 3.74 -5.86 5.43
C LEU A 366 3.23 -6.59 4.18
N ILE A 367 2.39 -7.59 4.37
CA ILE A 367 1.92 -8.46 3.30
C ILE A 367 0.84 -7.78 2.46
N VAL A 368 1.08 -7.67 1.15
CA VAL A 368 0.14 -7.11 0.18
C VAL A 368 -0.73 -8.21 -0.43
N TYR A 369 -0.08 -9.27 -0.96
CA TYR A 369 -0.76 -10.44 -1.50
C TYR A 369 -0.18 -11.71 -0.93
N ARG A 370 -1.07 -12.65 -0.58
CA ARG A 370 -0.72 -13.99 -0.11
C ARG A 370 -1.66 -15.04 -0.70
N TYR A 371 -1.34 -16.30 -0.57
CA TYR A 371 -2.10 -17.39 -1.21
C TYR A 371 -3.58 -17.41 -0.79
N ALA A 372 -3.91 -16.97 0.43
CA ALA A 372 -5.29 -16.80 0.86
C ALA A 372 -6.06 -15.75 0.00
N ASP A 373 -5.40 -14.70 -0.50
CA ASP A 373 -6.02 -13.77 -1.45
C ASP A 373 -6.41 -14.50 -2.74
N ALA A 374 -5.53 -15.34 -3.28
CA ALA A 374 -5.81 -16.12 -4.49
C ALA A 374 -7.03 -17.05 -4.30
N LEU A 375 -7.11 -17.73 -3.16
CA LEU A 375 -8.24 -18.61 -2.84
C LEU A 375 -9.56 -17.85 -2.73
N LEU A 376 -9.57 -16.71 -2.02
CA LEU A 376 -10.78 -15.92 -1.80
C LEU A 376 -11.18 -15.11 -3.05
N PHE A 377 -10.24 -14.65 -3.87
CA PHE A 377 -10.54 -14.12 -5.19
C PHE A 377 -11.14 -15.19 -6.11
N SER A 378 -10.56 -16.39 -6.13
CA SER A 378 -11.12 -17.51 -6.90
C SER A 378 -12.52 -17.86 -6.45
N ALA A 379 -12.79 -17.92 -5.13
CA ALA A 379 -14.14 -18.17 -4.61
C ALA A 379 -15.15 -17.11 -5.10
N GLU A 380 -14.77 -15.84 -5.07
CA GLU A 380 -15.61 -14.73 -5.54
C GLU A 380 -15.88 -14.80 -7.05
N ILE A 381 -14.83 -15.07 -7.84
CA ILE A 381 -14.93 -15.21 -9.30
C ILE A 381 -15.83 -16.39 -9.67
N GLU A 382 -15.58 -17.55 -9.09
CA GLU A 382 -16.33 -18.78 -9.40
C GLU A 382 -17.80 -18.64 -9.01
N ASN A 383 -18.08 -18.04 -7.85
CA ASN A 383 -19.47 -17.78 -7.45
C ASN A 383 -20.16 -16.80 -8.42
N ALA A 384 -19.47 -15.76 -8.86
CA ALA A 384 -20.02 -14.79 -9.80
C ALA A 384 -20.21 -15.36 -11.22
N LEU A 385 -19.46 -16.39 -11.60
CA LEU A 385 -19.61 -17.15 -12.85
C LEU A 385 -20.65 -18.28 -12.75
N GLY A 386 -21.31 -18.47 -11.60
CA GLY A 386 -22.29 -19.52 -11.36
C GLY A 386 -21.71 -20.87 -10.94
N ASN A 387 -20.41 -20.95 -10.67
CA ASN A 387 -19.71 -22.17 -10.26
C ASN A 387 -19.63 -22.30 -8.73
N GLY A 388 -20.79 -22.19 -8.04
CA GLY A 388 -20.86 -22.13 -6.58
C GLY A 388 -20.16 -23.28 -5.86
N GLN A 389 -20.16 -24.50 -6.44
CA GLN A 389 -19.45 -25.64 -5.85
C GLN A 389 -17.94 -25.42 -5.81
N THR A 390 -17.34 -24.87 -6.86
CA THR A 390 -15.90 -24.54 -6.88
C THR A 390 -15.61 -23.43 -5.88
N ALA A 391 -16.46 -22.41 -5.78
CA ALA A 391 -16.33 -21.35 -4.79
C ALA A 391 -16.29 -21.89 -3.36
N ILE A 392 -17.21 -22.82 -3.00
CA ILE A 392 -17.25 -23.49 -1.70
C ILE A 392 -15.96 -24.30 -1.45
N GLN A 393 -15.42 -24.98 -2.46
CA GLN A 393 -14.16 -25.69 -2.31
C GLN A 393 -12.99 -24.78 -1.95
N GLN A 394 -12.91 -23.58 -2.54
CA GLN A 394 -11.87 -22.61 -2.18
C GLN A 394 -12.09 -22.05 -0.76
N LEU A 395 -13.32 -21.72 -0.39
CA LEU A 395 -13.66 -21.30 0.97
C LEU A 395 -13.29 -22.36 2.01
N ASN A 396 -13.58 -23.62 1.74
CA ASN A 396 -13.28 -24.72 2.66
C ASN A 396 -11.79 -24.95 2.90
N LYS A 397 -10.91 -24.56 1.98
CA LYS A 397 -9.45 -24.57 2.22
C LYS A 397 -9.06 -23.58 3.32
N ILE A 398 -9.62 -22.37 3.29
CA ILE A 398 -9.42 -21.34 4.32
C ILE A 398 -10.04 -21.80 5.64
N ALA A 399 -11.30 -22.24 5.60
CA ALA A 399 -12.04 -22.68 6.77
C ALA A 399 -11.38 -23.88 7.47
N LYS A 400 -10.84 -24.83 6.73
CA LYS A 400 -10.09 -25.97 7.29
C LYS A 400 -8.90 -25.51 8.13
N ARG A 401 -8.09 -24.55 7.63
CA ARG A 401 -6.98 -23.97 8.41
C ARG A 401 -7.48 -23.26 9.65
N ALA A 402 -8.55 -22.45 9.50
CA ALA A 402 -9.07 -21.60 10.56
C ALA A 402 -9.78 -22.37 11.68
N TYR A 403 -10.64 -23.32 11.31
CA TYR A 403 -11.55 -24.02 12.23
C TYR A 403 -11.20 -25.49 12.46
N GLY A 404 -10.23 -26.04 11.71
CA GLY A 404 -9.86 -27.45 11.81
C GLY A 404 -10.89 -28.43 11.25
N THR A 405 -11.91 -27.93 10.55
CA THR A 405 -13.05 -28.73 10.07
C THR A 405 -13.06 -28.80 8.54
N ASP A 406 -13.11 -30.01 8.00
CA ASP A 406 -13.35 -30.22 6.57
C ASP A 406 -14.82 -29.92 6.24
N ASN A 407 -15.05 -29.32 5.06
CA ASN A 407 -16.39 -28.99 4.57
C ASN A 407 -17.21 -28.12 5.53
N PHE A 408 -16.58 -27.15 6.17
CA PHE A 408 -17.24 -26.19 7.06
C PHE A 408 -18.42 -25.49 6.38
N TYR A 409 -18.24 -25.11 5.12
CA TYR A 409 -19.31 -24.63 4.24
C TYR A 409 -19.89 -25.80 3.46
N ALA A 410 -21.21 -26.02 3.62
CA ALA A 410 -21.90 -27.11 2.96
C ALA A 410 -21.96 -26.91 1.43
N ALA A 411 -21.96 -28.01 0.70
CA ALA A 411 -22.21 -27.99 -0.74
C ALA A 411 -23.63 -27.49 -1.03
N GLY A 412 -23.82 -26.79 -2.17
CA GLY A 412 -25.14 -26.36 -2.64
C GLY A 412 -25.69 -25.09 -1.98
N LEU A 413 -24.85 -24.31 -1.26
CA LEU A 413 -25.28 -23.00 -0.78
C LEU A 413 -25.71 -22.09 -1.94
N PRO A 414 -26.76 -21.27 -1.75
CA PRO A 414 -27.17 -20.24 -2.72
C PRO A 414 -26.07 -19.21 -2.96
N THR A 415 -26.05 -18.58 -4.13
CA THR A 415 -25.05 -17.56 -4.52
C THR A 415 -24.89 -16.44 -3.48
N ASN A 416 -26.00 -15.95 -2.91
CA ASN A 416 -25.94 -14.88 -1.90
C ASN A 416 -25.30 -15.35 -0.59
N ASP A 417 -25.57 -16.59 -0.18
CA ASP A 417 -24.99 -17.17 1.02
C ASP A 417 -23.49 -17.42 0.84
N ILE A 418 -23.06 -17.80 -0.37
CA ILE A 418 -21.65 -17.92 -0.72
C ILE A 418 -20.97 -16.53 -0.66
N ASN A 419 -21.59 -15.45 -1.18
CA ASN A 419 -21.06 -14.09 -1.08
C ASN A 419 -20.92 -13.66 0.39
N THR A 420 -21.90 -13.98 1.22
CA THR A 420 -21.85 -13.71 2.67
C THR A 420 -20.73 -14.49 3.34
N ALA A 421 -20.53 -15.76 2.98
CA ALA A 421 -19.42 -16.58 3.48
C ALA A 421 -18.05 -16.02 3.05
N ILE A 422 -17.92 -15.62 1.78
CA ILE A 422 -16.70 -14.99 1.26
C ILE A 422 -16.36 -13.72 2.06
N LEU A 423 -17.33 -12.83 2.25
CA LEU A 423 -17.12 -11.61 3.04
C LEU A 423 -16.75 -11.94 4.49
N SER A 424 -17.43 -12.89 5.11
CA SER A 424 -17.15 -13.32 6.49
C SER A 424 -15.73 -13.86 6.63
N GLU A 425 -15.27 -14.70 5.69
CA GLU A 425 -13.90 -15.19 5.70
C GLU A 425 -12.88 -14.06 5.47
N ARG A 426 -13.12 -13.15 4.53
CA ARG A 426 -12.24 -11.99 4.30
C ARG A 426 -12.14 -11.09 5.53
N LYS A 427 -13.25 -10.84 6.22
CA LYS A 427 -13.29 -10.07 7.47
C LYS A 427 -12.44 -10.72 8.57
N ARG A 428 -12.42 -12.05 8.70
CA ARG A 428 -11.59 -12.76 9.70
C ARG A 428 -10.15 -12.91 9.27
N GLU A 429 -9.94 -13.15 8.00
CA GLU A 429 -8.62 -13.44 7.43
C GLU A 429 -7.73 -12.20 7.34
N PHE A 430 -8.28 -11.06 6.90
CA PHE A 430 -7.51 -9.89 6.49
C PHE A 430 -7.59 -8.69 7.45
N VAL A 431 -7.88 -8.92 8.73
CA VAL A 431 -7.82 -7.87 9.76
C VAL A 431 -6.46 -7.17 9.71
N ALA A 432 -6.44 -5.85 9.64
CA ALA A 432 -5.23 -5.04 9.60
C ALA A 432 -4.30 -5.29 8.38
N GLU A 433 -4.84 -5.80 7.27
CA GLU A 433 -4.11 -6.00 6.03
C GLU A 433 -4.50 -5.01 4.91
N GLY A 434 -5.25 -3.95 5.22
CA GLY A 434 -5.55 -2.85 4.29
C GLY A 434 -6.41 -3.23 3.08
N LYS A 435 -7.29 -4.23 3.19
CA LYS A 435 -8.04 -4.81 2.08
C LYS A 435 -9.55 -4.63 2.18
N LEU A 436 -10.09 -4.59 3.41
CA LEU A 436 -11.52 -4.75 3.67
C LEU A 436 -12.39 -3.64 3.09
N TRP A 437 -11.87 -2.42 2.98
CA TRP A 437 -12.59 -1.31 2.34
C TRP A 437 -12.91 -1.61 0.88
N TRP A 438 -11.92 -2.15 0.15
CA TRP A 438 -12.07 -2.53 -1.25
C TRP A 438 -13.02 -3.72 -1.41
N ASP A 439 -13.01 -4.65 -0.47
CA ASP A 439 -13.93 -5.80 -0.45
C ASP A 439 -15.38 -5.35 -0.30
N LEU A 440 -15.67 -4.44 0.66
CA LEU A 440 -17.01 -3.91 0.88
C LEU A 440 -17.55 -3.17 -0.36
N ILE A 441 -16.71 -2.37 -1.02
CA ILE A 441 -17.09 -1.67 -2.25
C ILE A 441 -17.31 -2.67 -3.38
N ARG A 442 -16.39 -3.62 -3.58
CA ARG A 442 -16.43 -4.58 -4.68
C ARG A 442 -17.63 -5.52 -4.58
N LEU A 443 -17.94 -5.99 -3.37
CA LEU A 443 -19.10 -6.83 -3.10
C LEU A 443 -20.42 -6.04 -3.05
N GLY A 444 -20.38 -4.72 -3.13
CA GLY A 444 -21.57 -3.85 -3.17
C GLY A 444 -22.29 -3.69 -1.83
N VAL A 445 -21.63 -4.00 -0.71
CA VAL A 445 -22.24 -4.03 0.63
C VAL A 445 -21.84 -2.85 1.52
N VAL A 446 -20.98 -1.95 1.04
CA VAL A 446 -20.39 -0.85 1.83
C VAL A 446 -21.45 0.01 2.55
N PHE A 447 -22.54 0.35 1.90
CA PHE A 447 -23.63 1.15 2.49
C PHE A 447 -24.51 0.39 3.50
N ASN A 448 -24.43 -0.95 3.52
CA ASN A 448 -25.12 -1.79 4.48
C ASN A 448 -24.23 -2.07 5.70
N GLU A 449 -22.93 -2.31 5.46
CA GLU A 449 -21.97 -2.70 6.49
C GLU A 449 -21.45 -1.48 7.29
N VAL A 450 -21.30 -0.31 6.65
CA VAL A 450 -20.69 0.87 7.26
C VAL A 450 -21.77 1.83 7.78
N GLU A 451 -21.99 1.84 9.09
CA GLU A 451 -23.07 2.61 9.73
C GLU A 451 -23.04 4.11 9.36
N SER A 452 -21.85 4.72 9.33
CA SER A 452 -21.70 6.15 8.97
C SER A 452 -22.03 6.45 7.51
N LEU A 453 -22.19 5.44 6.65
CA LEU A 453 -22.56 5.58 5.24
C LEU A 453 -23.97 5.10 4.91
N LYS A 454 -24.71 4.57 5.90
CA LYS A 454 -26.10 4.17 5.68
C LYS A 454 -26.93 5.34 5.13
N ASN A 455 -27.76 5.04 4.13
CA ASN A 455 -28.61 6.02 3.44
C ASN A 455 -27.87 7.17 2.76
N GLN A 456 -26.57 7.02 2.47
CA GLN A 456 -25.77 8.02 1.77
C GLN A 456 -25.43 7.65 0.30
N GLN A 457 -26.10 6.66 -0.27
CA GLN A 457 -25.85 6.17 -1.63
C GLN A 457 -26.01 7.24 -2.71
N SER A 458 -26.85 8.26 -2.45
CA SER A 458 -27.10 9.38 -3.37
C SER A 458 -25.99 10.44 -3.34
N LYS A 459 -25.09 10.41 -2.36
CA LYS A 459 -24.00 11.38 -2.30
C LYS A 459 -22.93 11.03 -3.32
N THR A 460 -22.71 11.93 -4.26
CA THR A 460 -21.71 11.77 -5.30
C THR A 460 -20.32 11.56 -4.70
N ASN A 461 -19.60 10.56 -5.19
CA ASN A 461 -18.21 10.25 -4.85
C ASN A 461 -17.88 10.04 -3.36
N ILE A 462 -18.88 9.81 -2.49
CA ILE A 462 -18.63 9.62 -1.05
C ILE A 462 -17.68 8.46 -0.72
N LEU A 463 -17.51 7.50 -1.62
CA LEU A 463 -16.58 6.38 -1.47
C LEU A 463 -15.15 6.76 -1.85
N LEU A 464 -14.95 7.85 -2.58
CA LEU A 464 -13.64 8.36 -2.96
C LEU A 464 -13.05 9.23 -1.84
N TRP A 465 -11.80 9.63 -2.02
CA TRP A 465 -11.12 10.64 -1.23
C TRP A 465 -11.15 11.99 -1.95
N PRO A 466 -11.15 13.11 -1.20
CA PRO A 466 -10.88 14.42 -1.79
C PRO A 466 -9.45 14.51 -2.32
N VAL A 467 -9.21 15.42 -3.27
CA VAL A 467 -7.85 15.80 -3.64
C VAL A 467 -7.33 16.76 -2.58
N HIS A 468 -6.09 16.57 -2.14
CA HIS A 468 -5.48 17.43 -1.13
C HIS A 468 -5.28 18.87 -1.65
N ASP A 469 -5.53 19.85 -0.78
CA ASP A 469 -5.45 21.28 -1.13
C ASP A 469 -4.11 21.69 -1.72
N SER A 470 -3.00 21.10 -1.27
CA SER A 470 -1.67 21.41 -1.84
C SER A 470 -1.58 21.07 -3.32
N SER A 471 -2.23 20.00 -3.77
CA SER A 471 -2.21 19.61 -5.19
C SER A 471 -3.01 20.58 -6.05
N ILE A 472 -4.13 21.09 -5.54
CA ILE A 472 -4.99 22.09 -6.21
C ILE A 472 -4.26 23.44 -6.24
N ASN A 473 -3.66 23.85 -5.13
CA ASN A 473 -2.93 25.11 -5.04
C ASN A 473 -1.67 25.17 -5.92
N THR A 474 -1.03 24.02 -6.14
CA THR A 474 0.18 23.93 -6.98
C THR A 474 -0.15 23.83 -8.45
N ASN A 475 -1.26 23.16 -8.81
CA ASN A 475 -1.67 22.96 -10.20
C ASN A 475 -3.09 23.48 -10.45
N PRO A 476 -3.26 24.62 -11.13
CA PRO A 476 -4.56 25.27 -11.34
C PRO A 476 -5.52 24.44 -12.23
N ASN A 477 -5.00 23.42 -12.95
CA ASN A 477 -5.82 22.53 -13.79
C ASN A 477 -6.42 21.36 -12.98
N ILE A 478 -6.03 21.17 -11.73
CA ILE A 478 -6.60 20.15 -10.84
C ILE A 478 -7.84 20.70 -10.17
N LYS A 479 -8.97 20.05 -10.41
CA LYS A 479 -10.24 20.34 -9.72
C LYS A 479 -10.47 19.35 -8.59
N GLN A 480 -11.16 19.79 -7.56
CA GLN A 480 -11.57 18.93 -6.44
C GLN A 480 -12.46 17.77 -6.92
N THR A 481 -12.41 16.64 -6.22
CA THR A 481 -13.38 15.56 -6.40
C THR A 481 -14.78 16.08 -6.10
N GLU A 482 -15.71 15.91 -7.05
CA GLU A 482 -17.10 16.34 -6.88
C GLU A 482 -17.69 15.74 -5.59
N GLY A 483 -18.39 16.56 -4.81
CA GLY A 483 -18.92 16.19 -3.49
C GLY A 483 -18.01 16.57 -2.31
N TYR A 484 -16.81 17.05 -2.59
CA TYR A 484 -15.89 17.65 -1.59
C TYR A 484 -15.62 19.10 -1.99
N ASN A 485 -15.95 20.03 -1.10
CA ASN A 485 -15.74 21.48 -1.30
C ASN A 485 -14.71 22.02 -0.30
#